data_ca75fd9029b010d36256ac9665cf09a2
#
_entry.id   ca75fd9029b010d36256ac9665cf09a2
#
_cell.length_a   1.000
_cell.length_b   1.000
_cell.length_c   1.000
_cell.angle_alpha   90.00
_cell.angle_beta   90.00
_cell.angle_gamma   90.00
#
_symmetry.space_group_name_H-M   'P 1'
#
loop_
_entity.id
_entity.type
_entity.pdbx_description
1 polymer ?
#
loop_
_entity_poly.entity_id
_entity_poly.type
_entity_poly.pdbx_seq_one_letter_code
_entity_poly.pdbx_strand_id
1 'polypeptide(L)'
;MVNPVLLVAIPLGLAFTVPFFGFISKKAGKFIPPVAFLFNLVVSLQLFPVVLEQPIHVHIGGFMPPFCINLLAGPVGILFSTLIALVGLLVSIYAFDYMKGRDEEKYHILYLLLLTGATGVVLTGDIFNLFVFYEILCIASYALVAYFGDKASIESAVKYLIQGALGSSLILIGIGLLYGQFGK
;
A
#
# COMPACT_ATOMS: atom_id res chain seq x y z
N MET A 1 -15.68 -9.41 14.85
CA MET A 1 -15.59 -8.57 13.64
C MET A 1 -14.14 -8.52 13.18
N VAL A 2 -13.90 -8.65 11.88
CA VAL A 2 -12.54 -8.52 11.33
C VAL A 2 -12.15 -7.04 11.34
N ASN A 3 -10.93 -6.72 11.80
CA ASN A 3 -10.48 -5.33 11.90
C ASN A 3 -9.94 -4.86 10.53
N PRO A 4 -10.43 -3.76 9.93
CA PRO A 4 -9.94 -3.20 8.66
C PRO A 4 -8.44 -2.88 8.64
N VAL A 5 -7.83 -2.62 9.81
CA VAL A 5 -6.37 -2.40 9.95
C VAL A 5 -5.56 -3.54 9.35
N LEU A 6 -6.08 -4.77 9.38
CA LEU A 6 -5.39 -5.95 8.85
C LEU A 6 -5.14 -5.86 7.34
N LEU A 7 -5.98 -5.13 6.60
CA LEU A 7 -5.80 -4.91 5.15
C LEU A 7 -4.52 -4.14 4.82
N VAL A 8 -4.03 -3.33 5.75
CA VAL A 8 -2.78 -2.56 5.61
C VAL A 8 -1.65 -3.23 6.38
N ALA A 9 -1.89 -3.63 7.63
CA ALA A 9 -0.86 -4.13 8.53
C ALA A 9 -0.24 -5.46 8.06
N ILE A 10 -1.04 -6.37 7.52
CA ILE A 10 -0.53 -7.69 7.09
C ILE A 10 0.37 -7.58 5.86
N PRO A 11 -0.02 -6.97 4.72
CA PRO A 11 0.90 -6.86 3.59
C PRO A 11 2.10 -5.98 3.91
N LEU A 12 1.97 -4.95 4.75
CA LEU A 12 3.11 -4.15 5.22
C LEU A 12 4.09 -5.00 6.03
N GLY A 13 3.59 -5.74 7.02
CA GLY A 13 4.42 -6.65 7.84
C GLY A 13 5.08 -7.73 6.99
N LEU A 14 4.35 -8.31 6.05
CA LEU A 14 4.89 -9.33 5.15
C LEU A 14 5.96 -8.76 4.21
N ALA A 15 5.87 -7.50 3.76
CA ALA A 15 6.93 -6.87 2.98
C ALA A 15 8.27 -6.87 3.71
N PHE A 16 8.28 -6.62 5.03
CA PHE A 16 9.48 -6.68 5.86
C PHE A 16 9.96 -8.11 6.16
N THR A 17 9.09 -9.11 6.05
CA THR A 17 9.48 -10.51 6.28
C THR A 17 10.06 -11.20 5.05
N VAL A 18 9.80 -10.69 3.84
CA VAL A 18 10.34 -11.27 2.57
C VAL A 18 11.84 -11.52 2.64
N PRO A 19 12.72 -10.58 3.09
CA PRO A 19 14.15 -10.82 3.16
C PRO A 19 14.53 -11.99 4.09
N PHE A 20 13.82 -12.14 5.21
CA PHE A 20 14.08 -13.24 6.16
C PHE A 20 13.77 -14.61 5.54
N PHE A 21 12.69 -14.70 4.76
CA PHE A 21 12.38 -15.93 4.04
C PHE A 21 13.36 -16.19 2.90
N GLY A 22 13.94 -15.14 2.27
CA GLY A 22 15.01 -15.25 1.30
C GLY A 22 16.26 -15.95 1.83
N PHE A 23 16.59 -15.74 3.12
CA PHE A 23 17.69 -16.44 3.80
C PHE A 23 17.43 -17.96 3.99
N ILE A 24 16.16 -18.34 4.20
CA ILE A 24 15.78 -19.74 4.44
C ILE A 24 15.59 -20.47 3.10
N SER A 25 14.90 -19.86 2.15
CA SER A 25 14.67 -20.44 0.83
C SER A 25 14.28 -19.35 -0.18
N LYS A 26 15.09 -19.19 -1.23
CA LYS A 26 14.79 -18.27 -2.35
C LYS A 26 13.42 -18.54 -3.01
N LYS A 27 12.90 -19.77 -2.88
CA LYS A 27 11.59 -20.13 -3.43
C LYS A 27 10.41 -19.74 -2.53
N ALA A 28 10.62 -19.54 -1.22
CA ALA A 28 9.54 -19.26 -0.28
C ALA A 28 9.04 -17.81 -0.41
N GLY A 29 9.94 -16.85 -0.64
CA GLY A 29 9.61 -15.42 -0.74
C GLY A 29 8.57 -15.09 -1.82
N LYS A 30 8.58 -15.81 -2.94
CA LYS A 30 7.64 -15.58 -4.04
C LYS A 30 6.17 -15.90 -3.72
N PHE A 31 5.90 -16.74 -2.72
CA PHE A 31 4.52 -17.06 -2.31
C PHE A 31 3.94 -16.04 -1.35
N ILE A 32 4.77 -15.14 -0.78
CA ILE A 32 4.31 -14.15 0.20
C ILE A 32 3.31 -13.16 -0.40
N PRO A 33 3.57 -12.49 -1.57
CA PRO A 33 2.62 -11.56 -2.15
C PRO A 33 1.26 -12.17 -2.48
N PRO A 34 1.16 -13.33 -3.19
CA PRO A 34 -0.16 -13.89 -3.49
C PRO A 34 -0.92 -14.33 -2.24
N VAL A 35 -0.23 -14.81 -1.19
CA VAL A 35 -0.87 -15.14 0.09
C VAL A 35 -1.39 -13.88 0.78
N ALA A 36 -0.61 -12.80 0.79
CA ALA A 36 -1.03 -11.52 1.35
C ALA A 36 -2.27 -10.94 0.64
N PHE A 37 -2.28 -10.95 -0.69
CA PHE A 37 -3.41 -10.41 -1.45
C PHE A 37 -4.63 -11.31 -1.45
N LEU A 38 -4.45 -12.63 -1.40
CA LEU A 38 -5.56 -13.56 -1.17
C LEU A 38 -6.20 -13.30 0.19
N PHE A 39 -5.40 -13.12 1.23
CA PHE A 39 -5.88 -12.74 2.56
C PHE A 39 -6.66 -11.42 2.51
N ASN A 40 -6.09 -10.37 1.91
CA ASN A 40 -6.75 -9.07 1.76
C ASN A 40 -8.06 -9.18 0.98
N LEU A 41 -8.09 -9.98 -0.09
CA LEU A 41 -9.31 -10.23 -0.87
C LEU A 41 -10.41 -10.87 -0.02
N VAL A 42 -10.08 -11.90 0.74
CA VAL A 42 -11.04 -12.58 1.62
C VAL A 42 -11.55 -11.63 2.71
N VAL A 43 -10.66 -10.88 3.35
CA VAL A 43 -11.02 -9.92 4.41
C VAL A 43 -11.88 -8.78 3.87
N SER A 44 -11.54 -8.21 2.72
CA SER A 44 -12.33 -7.13 2.12
C SER A 44 -13.73 -7.60 1.71
N LEU A 45 -13.85 -8.82 1.16
CA LEU A 45 -15.15 -9.41 0.84
C LEU A 45 -16.01 -9.68 2.09
N GLN A 46 -15.40 -10.08 3.20
CA GLN A 46 -16.11 -10.26 4.49
C GLN A 46 -16.55 -8.94 5.10
N LEU A 47 -15.77 -7.87 4.92
CA LEU A 47 -16.10 -6.54 5.42
C LEU A 47 -17.16 -5.84 4.58
N PHE A 48 -17.30 -6.21 3.30
CA PHE A 48 -18.18 -5.51 2.36
C PHE A 48 -19.65 -5.42 2.84
N PRO A 49 -20.33 -6.52 3.26
CA PRO A 49 -21.70 -6.42 3.77
C PRO A 49 -21.80 -5.59 5.05
N VAL A 50 -20.78 -5.64 5.92
CA VAL A 50 -20.78 -4.91 7.18
C VAL A 50 -20.73 -3.39 6.96
N VAL A 51 -19.85 -2.94 6.04
CA VAL A 51 -19.67 -1.51 5.77
C VAL A 51 -20.82 -0.90 4.97
N LEU A 52 -21.67 -1.71 4.32
CA LEU A 52 -22.91 -1.24 3.69
C LEU A 52 -23.93 -0.81 4.71
N GLU A 53 -23.94 -1.42 5.91
CA GLU A 53 -24.83 -1.03 7.00
C GLU A 53 -24.27 0.17 7.77
N GLN A 54 -23.00 0.11 8.17
CA GLN A 54 -22.31 1.18 8.90
C GLN A 54 -20.81 1.23 8.57
N PRO A 55 -20.26 2.43 8.26
CA PRO A 55 -18.80 2.59 8.10
C PRO A 55 -18.07 2.26 9.41
N ILE A 56 -16.92 1.63 9.30
CA ILE A 56 -16.09 1.26 10.46
C ILE A 56 -14.98 2.29 10.61
N HIS A 57 -14.95 3.01 11.72
CA HIS A 57 -13.87 3.90 12.11
C HIS A 57 -12.89 3.16 13.02
N VAL A 58 -11.60 3.24 12.71
CA VAL A 58 -10.55 2.66 13.56
C VAL A 58 -9.53 3.73 13.89
N HIS A 59 -9.41 4.03 15.17
CA HIS A 59 -8.42 4.96 15.71
C HIS A 59 -7.20 4.18 16.18
N ILE A 60 -6.03 4.45 15.60
CA ILE A 60 -4.77 3.77 15.93
C ILE A 60 -3.92 4.74 16.75
N GLY A 61 -3.35 4.24 17.87
CA GLY A 61 -2.45 5.02 18.71
C GLY A 61 -3.01 5.39 20.08
N GLY A 62 -4.29 5.08 20.37
CA GLY A 62 -4.89 5.30 21.71
C GLY A 62 -5.20 6.76 22.05
N PHE A 63 -5.02 7.68 21.10
CA PHE A 63 -5.35 9.10 21.25
C PHE A 63 -6.62 9.43 20.44
N MET A 64 -7.25 10.57 20.78
CA MET A 64 -8.36 11.11 19.96
C MET A 64 -7.83 11.95 18.79
N PRO A 65 -8.60 12.07 17.69
CA PRO A 65 -8.27 13.02 16.63
C PRO A 65 -7.99 14.43 17.18
N PRO A 66 -7.00 15.17 16.68
CA PRO A 66 -6.19 14.93 15.49
C PRO A 66 -4.87 14.15 15.72
N PHE A 67 -4.59 13.65 16.93
CA PHE A 67 -3.32 13.02 17.29
C PHE A 67 -3.30 11.49 17.10
N CYS A 68 -4.23 10.93 16.34
CA CYS A 68 -4.27 9.50 16.02
C CYS A 68 -4.39 9.28 14.52
N ILE A 69 -3.89 8.13 14.04
CA ILE A 69 -4.16 7.65 12.70
C ILE A 69 -5.61 7.16 12.65
N ASN A 70 -6.43 7.76 11.80
CA ASN A 70 -7.82 7.36 11.59
C ASN A 70 -7.95 6.60 10.28
N LEU A 71 -8.37 5.34 10.35
CA LEU A 71 -8.79 4.57 9.17
C LEU A 71 -10.31 4.54 9.10
N LEU A 72 -10.85 4.80 7.92
CA LEU A 72 -12.27 4.79 7.62
C LEU A 72 -12.56 3.71 6.58
N ALA A 73 -13.08 2.58 7.02
CA ALA A 73 -13.56 1.54 6.12
C ALA A 73 -15.03 1.82 5.79
N GLY A 74 -15.27 2.58 4.73
CA GLY A 74 -16.58 2.79 4.12
C GLY A 74 -16.78 1.89 2.90
N PRO A 75 -18.02 1.88 2.31
CA PRO A 75 -18.32 1.02 1.16
C PRO A 75 -17.40 1.24 -0.03
N VAL A 76 -17.10 2.50 -0.35
CA VAL A 76 -16.19 2.86 -1.46
C VAL A 76 -14.76 2.43 -1.16
N GLY A 77 -14.25 2.66 0.06
CA GLY A 77 -12.91 2.25 0.48
C GLY A 77 -12.73 0.73 0.40
N ILE A 78 -13.70 -0.04 0.88
CA ILE A 78 -13.66 -1.52 0.81
C ILE A 78 -13.81 -2.02 -0.63
N LEU A 79 -14.63 -1.38 -1.48
CA LEU A 79 -14.72 -1.72 -2.90
C LEU A 79 -13.35 -1.58 -3.59
N PHE A 80 -12.69 -0.43 -3.42
CA PHE A 80 -11.36 -0.22 -3.99
C PHE A 80 -10.30 -1.14 -3.36
N SER A 81 -10.36 -1.41 -2.06
CA SER A 81 -9.46 -2.39 -1.41
C SER A 81 -9.63 -3.79 -2.01
N THR A 82 -10.86 -4.19 -2.33
CA THR A 82 -11.16 -5.47 -2.98
C THR A 82 -10.55 -5.52 -4.39
N LEU A 83 -10.70 -4.45 -5.17
CA LEU A 83 -10.10 -4.34 -6.51
C LEU A 83 -8.57 -4.37 -6.46
N ILE A 84 -7.96 -3.64 -5.53
CA ILE A 84 -6.51 -3.63 -5.31
C ILE A 84 -6.03 -5.05 -4.95
N ALA A 85 -6.72 -5.74 -4.05
CA ALA A 85 -6.36 -7.10 -3.64
C ALA A 85 -6.51 -8.11 -4.80
N LEU A 86 -7.56 -7.99 -5.60
CA LEU A 86 -7.79 -8.84 -6.77
C LEU A 86 -6.68 -8.65 -7.82
N VAL A 87 -6.42 -7.40 -8.22
CA VAL A 87 -5.35 -7.08 -9.18
C VAL A 87 -3.99 -7.50 -8.60
N GLY A 88 -3.76 -7.24 -7.31
CA GLY A 88 -2.57 -7.63 -6.59
C GLY A 88 -2.31 -9.13 -6.65
N LEU A 89 -3.35 -9.93 -6.44
CA LEU A 89 -3.28 -11.38 -6.53
C LEU A 89 -2.96 -11.84 -7.95
N LEU A 90 -3.67 -11.34 -8.97
CA LEU A 90 -3.46 -11.73 -10.36
C LEU A 90 -2.05 -11.40 -10.85
N VAL A 91 -1.57 -10.18 -10.55
CA VAL A 91 -0.20 -9.76 -10.94
C VAL A 91 0.85 -10.54 -10.17
N SER A 92 0.64 -10.87 -8.90
CA SER A 92 1.59 -11.68 -8.12
C SER A 92 1.75 -13.10 -8.68
N ILE A 93 0.66 -13.70 -9.19
CA ILE A 93 0.70 -15.00 -9.86
C ILE A 93 1.44 -14.90 -11.20
N TYR A 94 1.14 -13.87 -11.99
CA TYR A 94 1.85 -13.61 -13.25
C TYR A 94 3.35 -13.41 -13.05
N ALA A 95 3.73 -12.74 -11.95
CA ALA A 95 5.12 -12.45 -11.63
C ALA A 95 5.97 -13.71 -11.39
N PHE A 96 5.39 -14.88 -11.08
CA PHE A 96 6.15 -16.11 -10.89
C PHE A 96 6.99 -16.52 -12.09
N ASP A 97 6.46 -16.34 -13.29
CA ASP A 97 7.19 -16.65 -14.52
C ASP A 97 7.94 -15.42 -15.07
N TYR A 98 7.32 -14.24 -14.97
CA TYR A 98 7.90 -13.00 -15.50
C TYR A 98 9.19 -12.59 -14.80
N MET A 99 9.29 -12.79 -13.47
CA MET A 99 10.44 -12.41 -12.66
C MET A 99 11.50 -13.50 -12.54
N LYS A 100 11.28 -14.69 -13.12
CA LYS A 100 12.16 -15.84 -13.03
C LYS A 100 13.59 -15.52 -13.49
N GLY A 101 14.57 -15.82 -12.62
CA GLY A 101 15.98 -15.56 -12.90
C GLY A 101 16.45 -14.13 -12.63
N ARG A 102 15.62 -13.29 -12.02
CA ARG A 102 15.90 -11.90 -11.61
C ARG A 102 15.96 -11.80 -10.08
N ASP A 103 16.13 -10.59 -9.56
CA ASP A 103 16.10 -10.32 -8.12
C ASP A 103 14.64 -10.31 -7.60
N GLU A 104 14.01 -11.49 -7.57
CA GLU A 104 12.60 -11.68 -7.23
C GLU A 104 12.26 -11.06 -5.86
N GLU A 105 13.21 -11.08 -4.91
CA GLU A 105 13.00 -10.59 -3.54
C GLU A 105 12.71 -9.09 -3.50
N LYS A 106 13.54 -8.27 -4.14
CA LYS A 106 13.33 -6.81 -4.20
C LYS A 106 12.02 -6.46 -4.89
N TYR A 107 11.69 -7.17 -5.97
CA TYR A 107 10.41 -6.98 -6.64
C TYR A 107 9.24 -7.23 -5.70
N HIS A 108 9.24 -8.33 -4.96
CA HIS A 108 8.15 -8.69 -4.06
C HIS A 108 7.97 -7.70 -2.92
N ILE A 109 9.06 -7.18 -2.35
CA ILE A 109 9.03 -6.13 -1.32
C ILE A 109 8.37 -4.87 -1.89
N LEU A 110 8.87 -4.36 -3.01
CA LEU A 110 8.36 -3.13 -3.61
C LEU A 110 6.91 -3.28 -4.05
N TYR A 111 6.54 -4.44 -4.58
CA TYR A 111 5.18 -4.72 -5.00
C TYR A 111 4.20 -4.77 -3.81
N LEU A 112 4.58 -5.40 -2.69
CA LEU A 112 3.80 -5.37 -1.45
C LEU A 112 3.65 -3.95 -0.91
N LEU A 113 4.72 -3.16 -0.88
CA LEU A 113 4.68 -1.77 -0.43
C LEU A 113 3.78 -0.90 -1.33
N LEU A 114 3.86 -1.05 -2.65
CA LEU A 114 3.03 -0.35 -3.61
C LEU A 114 1.54 -0.54 -3.30
N LEU A 115 1.10 -1.79 -3.19
CA LEU A 115 -0.32 -2.10 -2.98
C LEU A 115 -0.77 -1.85 -1.54
N THR A 116 0.14 -1.94 -0.56
CA THR A 116 -0.12 -1.50 0.81
C THR A 116 -0.39 -0.01 0.86
N GLY A 117 0.44 0.81 0.20
CA GLY A 117 0.23 2.24 0.07
C GLY A 117 -1.11 2.56 -0.58
N ALA A 118 -1.43 1.89 -1.71
CA ALA A 118 -2.72 2.07 -2.38
C ALA A 118 -3.91 1.72 -1.47
N THR A 119 -3.82 0.61 -0.72
CA THR A 119 -4.87 0.20 0.23
C THR A 119 -5.00 1.21 1.38
N GLY A 120 -3.88 1.73 1.89
CA GLY A 120 -3.88 2.75 2.92
C GLY A 120 -4.53 4.05 2.47
N VAL A 121 -4.25 4.51 1.23
CA VAL A 121 -4.87 5.72 0.65
C VAL A 121 -6.40 5.59 0.58
N VAL A 122 -6.93 4.45 0.18
CA VAL A 122 -8.40 4.28 0.03
C VAL A 122 -9.13 4.03 1.35
N LEU A 123 -8.40 3.64 2.40
CA LEU A 123 -8.95 3.37 3.74
C LEU A 123 -8.69 4.50 4.75
N THR A 124 -7.92 5.52 4.40
CA THR A 124 -7.62 6.58 5.35
C THR A 124 -8.81 7.51 5.57
N GLY A 125 -9.02 7.95 6.81
CA GLY A 125 -9.98 8.97 7.20
C GLY A 125 -9.32 10.30 7.59
N ASP A 126 -8.02 10.46 7.34
CA ASP A 126 -7.19 11.60 7.73
C ASP A 126 -6.32 12.05 6.55
N ILE A 127 -6.30 13.34 6.27
CA ILE A 127 -5.58 13.94 5.14
C ILE A 127 -4.06 13.77 5.29
N PHE A 128 -3.52 13.90 6.51
CA PHE A 128 -2.09 13.71 6.72
C PHE A 128 -1.67 12.25 6.54
N ASN A 129 -2.47 11.34 7.07
CA ASN A 129 -2.25 9.91 6.90
C ASN A 129 -2.43 9.47 5.42
N LEU A 130 -3.34 10.12 4.68
CA LEU A 130 -3.45 9.96 3.22
C LEU A 130 -2.12 10.28 2.54
N PHE A 131 -1.50 11.42 2.90
CA PHE A 131 -0.20 11.81 2.37
C PHE A 131 0.87 10.75 2.67
N VAL A 132 0.92 10.22 3.89
CA VAL A 132 1.91 9.19 4.27
C VAL A 132 1.75 7.92 3.42
N PHE A 133 0.54 7.41 3.25
CA PHE A 133 0.30 6.23 2.41
C PHE A 133 0.55 6.50 0.93
N TYR A 134 0.22 7.72 0.46
CA TYR A 134 0.53 8.16 -0.89
C TYR A 134 2.03 8.18 -1.16
N GLU A 135 2.86 8.65 -0.21
CA GLU A 135 4.32 8.62 -0.32
C GLU A 135 4.87 7.19 -0.38
N ILE A 136 4.34 6.27 0.45
CA ILE A 136 4.73 4.85 0.38
C ILE A 136 4.46 4.28 -1.02
N LEU A 137 3.28 4.55 -1.57
CA LEU A 137 2.89 4.13 -2.92
C LEU A 137 3.82 4.74 -3.98
N CYS A 138 4.10 6.03 -3.89
CA CYS A 138 4.94 6.76 -4.83
C CYS A 138 6.39 6.22 -4.84
N ILE A 139 7.02 6.10 -3.68
CA ILE A 139 8.41 5.61 -3.55
C ILE A 139 8.52 4.19 -4.10
N ALA A 140 7.58 3.30 -3.74
CA ALA A 140 7.56 1.95 -4.26
C ALA A 140 7.39 1.92 -5.80
N SER A 141 6.55 2.79 -6.36
CA SER A 141 6.35 2.89 -7.82
C SER A 141 7.58 3.40 -8.55
N TYR A 142 8.29 4.41 -8.02
CA TYR A 142 9.53 4.92 -8.62
C TYR A 142 10.61 3.83 -8.64
N ALA A 143 10.75 3.10 -7.53
CA ALA A 143 11.69 2.00 -7.43
C ALA A 143 11.36 0.84 -8.38
N LEU A 144 10.08 0.53 -8.59
CA LEU A 144 9.64 -0.48 -9.56
C LEU A 144 9.90 -0.06 -11.01
N VAL A 145 9.77 1.22 -11.35
CA VAL A 145 10.14 1.73 -12.69
C VAL A 145 11.64 1.60 -12.93
N ALA A 146 12.48 1.83 -11.91
CA ALA A 146 13.93 1.66 -11.99
C ALA A 146 14.39 0.19 -11.88
N TYR A 147 13.47 -0.76 -11.65
CA TYR A 147 13.79 -2.12 -11.22
C TYR A 147 14.77 -2.85 -12.13
N PHE A 148 14.67 -2.69 -13.44
CA PHE A 148 15.56 -3.37 -14.39
C PHE A 148 16.99 -2.81 -14.44
N GLY A 149 17.22 -1.58 -13.97
CA GLY A 149 18.54 -0.98 -13.85
C GLY A 149 19.22 -0.60 -15.17
N ASP A 150 18.54 -0.74 -16.31
CA ASP A 150 19.03 -0.25 -17.58
C ASP A 150 18.90 1.28 -17.68
N LYS A 151 19.68 1.90 -18.57
CA LYS A 151 19.75 3.35 -18.70
C LYS A 151 18.36 3.99 -18.92
N ALA A 152 17.52 3.35 -19.73
CA ALA A 152 16.19 3.89 -20.05
C ALA A 152 15.24 3.83 -18.84
N SER A 153 15.24 2.73 -18.08
CA SER A 153 14.40 2.58 -16.88
C SER A 153 14.85 3.52 -15.76
N ILE A 154 16.17 3.70 -15.55
CA ILE A 154 16.70 4.65 -14.57
C ILE A 154 16.33 6.09 -14.95
N GLU A 155 16.53 6.49 -16.22
CA GLU A 155 16.17 7.84 -16.69
C GLU A 155 14.68 8.10 -16.51
N SER A 156 13.81 7.13 -16.84
CA SER A 156 12.36 7.22 -16.66
C SER A 156 11.98 7.34 -15.19
N ALA A 157 12.61 6.54 -14.33
CA ALA A 157 12.37 6.58 -12.88
C ALA A 157 12.77 7.92 -12.27
N VAL A 158 13.90 8.51 -12.68
CA VAL A 158 14.34 9.82 -12.20
C VAL A 158 13.35 10.91 -12.62
N LYS A 159 12.88 10.92 -13.88
CA LYS A 159 11.85 11.84 -14.35
C LYS A 159 10.56 11.70 -13.55
N TYR A 160 10.13 10.47 -13.32
CA TYR A 160 8.92 10.16 -12.54
C TYR A 160 9.05 10.61 -11.09
N LEU A 161 10.20 10.35 -10.46
CA LEU A 161 10.51 10.78 -9.10
C LEU A 161 10.49 12.31 -8.96
N ILE A 162 11.12 13.06 -9.89
CA ILE A 162 11.15 14.53 -9.84
C ILE A 162 9.73 15.10 -9.96
N GLN A 163 8.94 14.61 -10.93
CA GLN A 163 7.56 15.07 -11.10
C GLN A 163 6.68 14.70 -9.91
N GLY A 164 6.82 13.48 -9.39
CA GLY A 164 6.09 13.03 -8.22
C GLY A 164 6.46 13.78 -6.96
N ALA A 165 7.75 14.03 -6.71
CA ALA A 165 8.22 14.79 -5.55
C ALA A 165 7.74 16.26 -5.58
N LEU A 166 7.67 16.88 -6.75
CA LEU A 166 7.05 18.21 -6.90
C LEU A 166 5.55 18.16 -6.57
N GLY A 167 4.82 17.16 -7.08
CA GLY A 167 3.39 17.00 -6.83
C GLY A 167 3.10 16.76 -5.35
N SER A 168 3.84 15.82 -4.72
CA SER A 168 3.66 15.51 -3.30
C SER A 168 4.03 16.67 -2.38
N SER A 169 5.06 17.44 -2.74
CA SER A 169 5.41 18.66 -1.99
C SER A 169 4.27 19.69 -2.02
N LEU A 170 3.60 19.87 -3.14
CA LEU A 170 2.45 20.77 -3.26
C LEU A 170 1.27 20.27 -2.43
N ILE A 171 1.01 18.95 -2.42
CA ILE A 171 -0.01 18.34 -1.55
C ILE A 171 0.31 18.61 -0.08
N LEU A 172 1.57 18.40 0.34
CA LEU A 172 1.99 18.62 1.72
C LEU A 172 1.85 20.09 2.15
N ILE A 173 2.22 21.03 1.27
CA ILE A 173 2.01 22.47 1.50
C ILE A 173 0.52 22.75 1.66
N GLY A 174 -0.34 22.21 0.79
CA GLY A 174 -1.80 22.37 0.89
C GLY A 174 -2.34 21.83 2.21
N ILE A 175 -1.89 20.66 2.65
CA ILE A 175 -2.23 20.07 3.95
C ILE A 175 -1.79 21.00 5.07
N GLY A 176 -0.55 21.50 5.04
CA GLY A 176 -0.03 22.42 6.05
C GLY A 176 -0.84 23.71 6.17
N LEU A 177 -1.28 24.29 5.04
CA LEU A 177 -2.16 25.45 5.03
C LEU A 177 -3.55 25.16 5.64
N LEU A 178 -4.13 23.99 5.33
CA LEU A 178 -5.41 23.57 5.91
C LEU A 178 -5.31 23.40 7.42
N TYR A 179 -4.27 22.71 7.90
CA TYR A 179 -4.05 22.56 9.34
C TYR A 179 -3.76 23.89 10.04
N GLY A 180 -3.02 24.79 9.39
CA GLY A 180 -2.75 26.15 9.92
C GLY A 180 -4.02 26.99 10.06
N GLN A 181 -5.00 26.80 9.18
CA GLN A 181 -6.24 27.60 9.18
C GLN A 181 -7.33 27.00 10.05
N PHE A 182 -7.49 25.67 10.05
CA PHE A 182 -8.59 24.98 10.72
C PHE A 182 -8.18 24.26 12.01
N GLY A 183 -6.90 24.11 12.29
CA GLY A 183 -6.37 23.48 13.52
C GLY A 183 -6.64 21.97 13.62
N LYS A 184 -7.04 21.36 12.53
CA LYS A 184 -7.43 19.94 12.50
C LYS A 184 -6.94 19.30 11.21
#